data_836fc1b42eb9775d99e3ff649f2a898f
#
_entry.id   836fc1b42eb9775d99e3ff649f2a898f
#
_cell.length_a   1.000
_cell.length_b   1.000
_cell.length_c   1.000
_cell.angle_alpha   90.00
_cell.angle_beta   90.00
_cell.angle_gamma   90.00
#
_symmetry.space_group_name_H-M   'P 1'
#
loop_
_entity.id
_entity.type
_entity.pdbx_description
1 polymer ?
#
loop_
_entity_poly.entity_id
_entity_poly.type
_entity_poly.pdbx_seq_one_letter_code
_entity_poly.pdbx_strand_id
1 'polypeptide(L)'
;MKHAIRHILSALVILGAILSGAGCDYVLNERTFFKTMTNMLAFPSSYMGSDIELDCFVYELTDVESGEEYTLGVRKCSSGVGCTCGNDTIIGFILDYDGAIPAARNQSEDTNDKAWIHIAGKLESDTPETIAIAAYTNGVPNGSTEYIQMFRFAVSPLSEIEDYSSLAYYVTD
;
A
#
# COMPACT_ATOMS: atom_id res chain seq x y z
N MET A 1 54.99 -10.48 -15.18
CA MET A 1 54.21 -10.53 -13.95
C MET A 1 53.35 -9.28 -13.68
N LYS A 2 53.70 -8.08 -14.16
CA LYS A 2 52.91 -6.84 -13.89
C LYS A 2 51.56 -6.73 -14.64
N HIS A 3 51.37 -7.42 -15.75
CA HIS A 3 50.14 -7.37 -16.54
C HIS A 3 49.05 -8.33 -16.03
N ALA A 4 49.38 -9.43 -15.39
CA ALA A 4 48.41 -10.39 -14.86
C ALA A 4 47.66 -9.84 -13.64
N ILE A 5 48.30 -8.99 -12.82
CA ILE A 5 47.68 -8.42 -11.61
C ILE A 5 46.63 -7.37 -11.95
N ARG A 6 46.79 -6.62 -13.05
CA ARG A 6 45.80 -5.58 -13.49
C ARG A 6 44.48 -6.20 -13.93
N HIS A 7 44.48 -7.38 -14.55
CA HIS A 7 43.25 -8.03 -15.01
C HIS A 7 42.49 -8.71 -13.86
N ILE A 8 43.18 -9.16 -12.83
CA ILE A 8 42.55 -9.76 -11.65
C ILE A 8 41.83 -8.68 -10.81
N LEU A 9 42.42 -7.49 -10.67
CA LEU A 9 41.76 -6.40 -9.96
C LEU A 9 40.49 -5.88 -10.70
N SER A 10 40.49 -5.82 -12.02
CA SER A 10 39.34 -5.41 -12.82
C SER A 10 38.20 -6.42 -12.75
N ALA A 11 38.51 -7.73 -12.69
CA ALA A 11 37.52 -8.79 -12.57
C ALA A 11 36.82 -8.77 -11.18
N LEU A 12 37.58 -8.46 -10.11
CA LEU A 12 37.00 -8.38 -8.76
C LEU A 12 36.03 -7.18 -8.57
N VAL A 13 36.28 -6.06 -9.24
CA VAL A 13 35.40 -4.89 -9.17
C VAL A 13 34.09 -5.12 -9.93
N ILE A 14 34.12 -5.89 -11.01
CA ILE A 14 32.90 -6.22 -11.80
C ILE A 14 32.04 -7.27 -11.06
N LEU A 15 32.67 -8.18 -10.30
CA LEU A 15 31.93 -9.21 -9.53
C LEU A 15 31.22 -8.65 -8.28
N GLY A 16 31.69 -7.51 -7.76
CA GLY A 16 31.06 -6.82 -6.62
C GLY A 16 29.80 -6.02 -6.97
N ALA A 17 29.56 -5.72 -8.25
CA ALA A 17 28.43 -4.89 -8.69
C ALA A 17 27.15 -5.68 -9.05
N ILE A 18 27.20 -7.02 -9.00
CA ILE A 18 26.07 -7.88 -9.44
C ILE A 18 25.24 -8.41 -8.25
N LEU A 19 25.58 -8.07 -7.01
CA LEU A 19 24.91 -8.59 -5.79
C LEU A 19 23.99 -7.59 -5.10
N SER A 20 23.66 -6.47 -5.71
CA SER A 20 22.50 -5.66 -5.30
C SER A 20 21.26 -6.19 -6.01
N GLY A 21 20.81 -7.38 -5.68
CA GLY A 21 19.45 -7.80 -5.89
C GLY A 21 18.59 -6.90 -4.99
N ALA A 22 18.03 -5.83 -5.56
CA ALA A 22 16.99 -5.05 -4.92
C ALA A 22 15.74 -5.94 -4.83
N GLY A 23 15.70 -6.81 -3.83
CA GLY A 23 14.48 -7.49 -3.42
C GLY A 23 13.74 -6.56 -2.48
N CYS A 24 12.42 -6.45 -2.61
CA CYS A 24 11.61 -5.76 -1.61
C CYS A 24 11.72 -6.47 -0.27
N ASP A 25 11.84 -5.70 0.82
CA ASP A 25 11.92 -6.24 2.19
C ASP A 25 10.58 -6.86 2.58
N TYR A 26 9.48 -6.26 2.11
CA TYR A 26 8.13 -6.71 2.37
C TYR A 26 7.30 -6.76 1.09
N VAL A 27 6.80 -7.93 0.71
CA VAL A 27 5.80 -8.13 -0.34
C VAL A 27 4.47 -8.45 0.32
N LEU A 28 3.53 -7.52 0.24
CA LEU A 28 2.22 -7.65 0.85
C LEU A 28 1.26 -8.33 -0.14
N ASN A 29 1.06 -9.60 0.03
CA ASN A 29 0.06 -10.39 -0.70
C ASN A 29 -1.20 -10.61 0.15
N GLU A 30 -2.21 -11.28 -0.38
CA GLU A 30 -3.49 -11.53 0.30
C GLU A 30 -3.37 -12.10 1.72
N ARG A 31 -2.37 -12.95 1.95
CA ARG A 31 -2.18 -13.64 3.24
C ARG A 31 -1.40 -12.81 4.24
N THR A 32 -0.57 -11.90 3.76
CA THR A 32 0.35 -11.12 4.60
C THR A 32 -0.15 -9.69 4.80
N PHE A 33 -1.03 -9.20 3.92
CA PHE A 33 -1.46 -7.81 3.86
C PHE A 33 -2.01 -7.32 5.21
N PHE A 34 -3.08 -7.94 5.69
CA PHE A 34 -3.75 -7.51 6.93
C PHE A 34 -2.80 -7.53 8.13
N LYS A 35 -2.09 -8.64 8.33
CA LYS A 35 -1.13 -8.79 9.43
C LYS A 35 0.00 -7.77 9.36
N THR A 36 0.56 -7.54 8.18
CA THR A 36 1.66 -6.58 8.00
C THR A 36 1.19 -5.16 8.26
N MET A 37 0.02 -4.76 7.73
CA MET A 37 -0.56 -3.44 7.98
C MET A 37 -0.87 -3.21 9.46
N THR A 38 -1.43 -4.21 10.15
CA THR A 38 -1.68 -4.13 11.60
C THR A 38 -0.39 -4.00 12.41
N ASN A 39 0.65 -4.75 12.03
CA ASN A 39 1.97 -4.62 12.67
C ASN A 39 2.62 -3.26 12.37
N MET A 40 2.42 -2.72 11.19
CA MET A 40 2.92 -1.40 10.80
C MET A 40 2.29 -0.29 11.65
N LEU A 41 0.99 -0.38 11.90
CA LEU A 41 0.30 0.55 12.80
C LEU A 41 0.79 0.41 14.27
N ALA A 42 1.11 -0.80 14.71
CA ALA A 42 1.58 -1.05 16.07
C ALA A 42 3.07 -0.69 16.28
N PHE A 43 3.90 -0.87 15.26
CA PHE A 43 5.36 -0.74 15.34
C PHE A 43 5.94 -0.05 14.09
N PRO A 44 5.50 1.17 13.75
CA PRO A 44 5.80 1.82 12.46
C PRO A 44 7.30 2.03 12.23
N SER A 45 8.04 2.39 13.28
CA SER A 45 9.49 2.63 13.17
C SER A 45 10.27 1.39 12.68
N SER A 46 9.71 0.18 12.83
CA SER A 46 10.34 -1.07 12.33
C SER A 46 10.26 -1.21 10.81
N TYR A 47 9.42 -0.43 10.14
CA TYR A 47 9.21 -0.47 8.69
C TYR A 47 9.81 0.74 7.96
N MET A 48 10.31 1.72 8.73
CA MET A 48 10.92 2.91 8.14
C MET A 48 12.16 2.55 7.32
N GLY A 49 12.20 3.06 6.09
CA GLY A 49 13.30 2.82 5.14
C GLY A 49 13.27 1.48 4.41
N SER A 50 12.38 0.55 4.81
CA SER A 50 12.19 -0.72 4.10
C SER A 50 11.49 -0.53 2.76
N ASP A 51 11.85 -1.34 1.77
CA ASP A 51 11.18 -1.41 0.48
C ASP A 51 9.93 -2.30 0.62
N ILE A 52 8.76 -1.73 0.37
CA ILE A 52 7.46 -2.37 0.50
C ILE A 52 6.80 -2.43 -0.87
N GLU A 53 6.23 -3.59 -1.22
CA GLU A 53 5.59 -3.86 -2.50
C GLU A 53 4.21 -4.48 -2.26
N LEU A 54 3.20 -4.01 -3.00
CA LEU A 54 1.83 -4.51 -2.87
C LEU A 54 0.98 -4.27 -4.11
N ASP A 55 -0.04 -5.14 -4.27
CA ASP A 55 -1.16 -4.93 -5.16
C ASP A 55 -2.33 -4.37 -4.37
N CYS A 56 -2.90 -3.27 -4.85
CA CYS A 56 -4.04 -2.58 -4.21
C CYS A 56 -4.92 -1.94 -5.28
N PHE A 57 -6.03 -1.35 -4.89
CA PHE A 57 -6.82 -0.54 -5.80
C PHE A 57 -6.87 0.92 -5.35
N VAL A 58 -7.00 1.80 -6.33
CA VAL A 58 -7.11 3.23 -6.09
C VAL A 58 -8.47 3.57 -5.48
N TYR A 59 -8.46 4.36 -4.43
CA TYR A 59 -9.63 4.84 -3.74
C TYR A 59 -9.48 6.33 -3.44
N GLU A 60 -10.49 7.14 -3.75
CA GLU A 60 -10.53 8.57 -3.41
C GLU A 60 -11.40 8.78 -2.17
N LEU A 61 -10.91 9.58 -1.26
CA LEU A 61 -11.55 9.88 0.00
C LEU A 61 -11.43 11.37 0.31
N THR A 62 -12.53 11.97 0.79
CA THR A 62 -12.53 13.34 1.30
C THR A 62 -12.64 13.30 2.82
N ASP A 63 -11.73 13.94 3.51
CA ASP A 63 -11.84 14.18 4.95
C ASP A 63 -13.03 15.11 5.22
N VAL A 64 -13.99 14.66 6.03
CA VAL A 64 -15.23 15.37 6.25
C VAL A 64 -15.11 16.59 7.18
N GLU A 65 -14.00 16.71 7.90
CA GLU A 65 -13.73 17.84 8.79
C GLU A 65 -12.90 18.92 8.12
N SER A 66 -11.84 18.52 7.38
CA SER A 66 -10.92 19.45 6.69
C SER A 66 -11.36 19.78 5.27
N GLY A 67 -12.07 18.85 4.60
CA GLY A 67 -12.37 18.92 3.18
C GLY A 67 -11.18 18.54 2.28
N GLU A 68 -10.10 18.02 2.85
CA GLU A 68 -8.92 17.56 2.09
C GLU A 68 -9.26 16.28 1.33
N GLU A 69 -8.78 16.19 0.09
CA GLU A 69 -8.94 15.02 -0.77
C GLU A 69 -7.69 14.15 -0.72
N TYR A 70 -7.88 12.86 -0.53
CA TYR A 70 -6.82 11.85 -0.47
C TYR A 70 -6.98 10.83 -1.58
N THR A 71 -5.88 10.52 -2.25
CA THR A 71 -5.78 9.36 -3.14
C THR A 71 -5.09 8.23 -2.39
N LEU A 72 -5.77 7.11 -2.26
CA LEU A 72 -5.36 5.97 -1.46
C LEU A 72 -5.09 4.75 -2.33
N GLY A 73 -4.12 3.94 -1.92
CA GLY A 73 -3.93 2.57 -2.40
C GLY A 73 -4.39 1.59 -1.32
N VAL A 74 -5.53 0.93 -1.53
CA VAL A 74 -6.19 0.17 -0.46
C VAL A 74 -6.61 -1.24 -0.87
N ARG A 75 -6.87 -2.06 0.15
CA ARG A 75 -7.61 -3.33 0.07
C ARG A 75 -8.80 -3.26 1.01
N LYS A 76 -9.87 -4.01 0.73
CA LYS A 76 -10.94 -4.21 1.71
C LYS A 76 -10.59 -5.31 2.70
N CYS A 77 -10.86 -5.05 3.97
CA CYS A 77 -10.79 -6.05 5.03
C CYS A 77 -12.20 -6.62 5.23
N SER A 78 -12.34 -7.92 5.12
CA SER A 78 -13.58 -8.63 5.49
C SER A 78 -13.70 -8.64 7.01
N SER A 79 -14.89 -8.38 7.52
CA SER A 79 -15.23 -8.46 8.95
C SER A 79 -15.25 -9.92 9.49
N GLY A 80 -14.20 -10.69 9.17
CA GLY A 80 -13.93 -12.00 9.76
C GLY A 80 -13.44 -11.85 11.21
N VAL A 81 -13.41 -12.96 11.91
CA VAL A 81 -13.01 -13.09 13.33
C VAL A 81 -11.71 -12.30 13.59
N GLY A 82 -11.82 -11.16 14.27
CA GLY A 82 -10.69 -10.29 14.60
C GLY A 82 -10.91 -8.81 14.26
N CYS A 83 -11.72 -8.49 13.26
CA CYS A 83 -12.13 -7.12 12.96
C CYS A 83 -13.35 -6.77 13.83
N THR A 84 -13.19 -5.95 14.85
CA THR A 84 -14.27 -5.55 15.78
C THR A 84 -15.28 -4.59 15.16
N CYS A 85 -15.06 -4.19 13.93
CA CYS A 85 -15.84 -3.14 13.25
C CYS A 85 -16.92 -3.70 12.34
N GLY A 86 -17.61 -4.69 12.52
CA GLY A 86 -18.88 -5.12 11.88
C GLY A 86 -19.21 -4.60 10.44
N ASN A 87 -18.39 -3.75 9.88
CA ASN A 87 -18.49 -3.15 8.55
C ASN A 87 -17.20 -3.42 7.76
N ASP A 88 -17.32 -3.54 6.45
CA ASP A 88 -16.18 -3.62 5.54
C ASP A 88 -15.31 -2.36 5.68
N THR A 89 -14.07 -2.53 6.09
CA THR A 89 -13.11 -1.43 6.25
C THR A 89 -12.07 -1.46 5.15
N ILE A 90 -11.65 -0.29 4.69
CA ILE A 90 -10.48 -0.14 3.82
C ILE A 90 -9.21 -0.06 4.67
N ILE A 91 -8.14 -0.67 4.20
CA ILE A 91 -6.82 -0.62 4.82
C ILE A 91 -5.75 -0.43 3.73
N GLY A 92 -4.79 0.45 3.96
CA GLY A 92 -3.77 0.76 2.96
C GLY A 92 -2.99 2.03 3.28
N PHE A 93 -2.62 2.76 2.23
CA PHE A 93 -1.74 3.91 2.30
C PHE A 93 -2.33 5.13 1.58
N ILE A 94 -1.96 6.32 2.05
CA ILE A 94 -2.07 7.55 1.28
C ILE A 94 -0.94 7.53 0.24
N LEU A 95 -1.27 7.64 -1.05
CA LEU A 95 -0.28 7.60 -2.12
C LEU A 95 0.36 8.97 -2.33
N ASP A 96 1.67 9.05 -2.20
CA ASP A 96 2.47 10.16 -2.68
C ASP A 96 3.23 9.72 -3.93
N TYR A 97 2.78 10.22 -5.09
CA TYR A 97 3.31 9.85 -6.39
C TYR A 97 3.26 11.01 -7.37
N ASP A 98 4.41 11.37 -7.91
CA ASP A 98 4.54 12.49 -8.89
C ASP A 98 3.99 12.18 -10.29
N GLY A 99 3.62 10.93 -10.56
CA GLY A 99 3.10 10.48 -11.85
C GLY A 99 1.57 10.49 -11.93
N ALA A 100 1.03 9.99 -13.04
CA ALA A 100 -0.41 9.80 -13.18
C ALA A 100 -0.88 8.57 -12.40
N ILE A 101 -1.89 8.74 -11.55
CA ILE A 101 -2.59 7.65 -10.87
C ILE A 101 -3.88 7.39 -11.65
N PRO A 102 -4.25 6.12 -11.94
CA PRO A 102 -5.53 5.79 -12.54
C PRO A 102 -6.70 6.33 -11.71
N ALA A 103 -7.74 6.81 -12.37
CA ALA A 103 -8.92 7.33 -11.67
C ALA A 103 -9.58 6.23 -10.81
N ALA A 104 -9.93 6.58 -9.59
CA ALA A 104 -10.63 5.67 -8.70
C ALA A 104 -12.02 5.29 -9.22
N ARG A 105 -12.45 4.07 -8.91
CA ARG A 105 -13.78 3.55 -9.25
C ARG A 105 -14.54 3.19 -7.97
N ASN A 106 -14.60 4.14 -7.02
CA ASN A 106 -15.21 3.92 -5.70
C ASN A 106 -16.68 3.49 -5.80
N GLN A 107 -17.41 4.07 -6.77
CA GLN A 107 -18.84 3.89 -6.94
C GLN A 107 -19.24 2.52 -7.51
N SER A 108 -18.28 1.76 -8.03
CA SER A 108 -18.57 0.44 -8.54
C SER A 108 -18.89 -0.53 -7.41
N GLU A 109 -20.05 -1.17 -7.49
CA GLU A 109 -20.41 -2.30 -6.62
C GLU A 109 -19.77 -3.61 -7.08
N ASP A 110 -19.32 -3.68 -8.33
CA ASP A 110 -18.54 -4.81 -8.83
C ASP A 110 -17.13 -4.76 -8.23
N THR A 111 -16.84 -5.75 -7.41
CA THR A 111 -15.54 -5.88 -6.76
C THR A 111 -14.38 -6.04 -7.73
N ASN A 112 -14.67 -6.49 -8.95
CA ASN A 112 -13.69 -6.63 -10.02
C ASN A 112 -13.53 -5.35 -10.85
N ASP A 113 -14.47 -4.40 -10.77
CA ASP A 113 -14.36 -3.12 -11.48
C ASP A 113 -13.70 -2.05 -10.58
N LYS A 114 -12.46 -2.29 -10.19
CA LYS A 114 -11.61 -1.34 -9.48
C LYS A 114 -10.38 -0.98 -10.30
N ALA A 115 -9.82 0.20 -10.08
CA ALA A 115 -8.55 0.59 -10.66
C ALA A 115 -7.41 -0.09 -9.88
N TRP A 116 -7.06 -1.30 -10.27
CA TRP A 116 -6.00 -2.07 -9.63
C TRP A 116 -4.63 -1.56 -10.04
N ILE A 117 -3.76 -1.41 -9.07
CA ILE A 117 -2.38 -0.95 -9.24
C ILE A 117 -1.41 -1.83 -8.44
N HIS A 118 -0.23 -1.99 -9.01
CA HIS A 118 0.94 -2.51 -8.35
C HIS A 118 1.83 -1.34 -7.96
N ILE A 119 2.19 -1.25 -6.70
CA ILE A 119 3.06 -0.19 -6.18
C ILE A 119 4.20 -0.76 -5.37
N ALA A 120 5.34 -0.10 -5.45
CA ALA A 120 6.44 -0.28 -4.53
C ALA A 120 6.86 1.07 -3.97
N GLY A 121 7.46 1.11 -2.79
CA GLY A 121 7.87 2.35 -2.17
C GLY A 121 8.25 2.21 -0.71
N LYS A 122 8.19 3.35 0.00
CA LYS A 122 8.59 3.44 1.41
C LYS A 122 7.61 4.28 2.21
N LEU A 123 7.53 4.04 3.51
CA LEU A 123 6.85 4.96 4.41
C LEU A 123 7.62 6.28 4.48
N GLU A 124 6.91 7.39 4.39
CA GLU A 124 7.48 8.74 4.54
C GLU A 124 7.66 9.13 6.00
N SER A 125 6.80 8.60 6.88
CA SER A 125 6.80 8.90 8.31
C SER A 125 6.38 7.67 9.11
N ASP A 126 6.85 7.56 10.33
CA ASP A 126 6.39 6.58 11.31
C ASP A 126 5.15 7.06 12.10
N THR A 127 4.59 8.20 11.72
CA THR A 127 3.36 8.74 12.29
C THR A 127 2.25 8.68 11.26
N PRO A 128 1.18 7.89 11.46
CA PRO A 128 0.05 7.84 10.54
C PRO A 128 -0.75 9.15 10.61
N GLU A 129 -1.33 9.50 9.48
CA GLU A 129 -2.33 10.57 9.41
C GLU A 129 -3.69 10.02 9.84
N THR A 130 -4.47 10.87 10.52
CA THR A 130 -5.84 10.55 10.91
C THR A 130 -6.79 11.27 9.98
N ILE A 131 -7.65 10.53 9.30
CA ILE A 131 -8.61 11.04 8.34
C ILE A 131 -10.02 10.84 8.90
N ALA A 132 -10.80 11.90 8.93
CA ALA A 132 -12.19 11.89 9.37
C ALA A 132 -13.11 11.45 8.21
N ILE A 133 -13.85 10.37 8.39
CA ILE A 133 -14.77 9.83 7.38
C ILE A 133 -16.21 9.82 7.87
N ALA A 134 -17.16 9.92 6.95
CA ALA A 134 -18.57 9.74 7.30
C ALA A 134 -18.79 8.28 7.74
N ALA A 135 -19.43 8.11 8.88
CA ALA A 135 -19.84 6.79 9.35
C ALA A 135 -21.13 6.35 8.66
N TYR A 136 -21.21 5.06 8.34
CA TYR A 136 -22.35 4.46 7.65
C TYR A 136 -23.00 3.39 8.51
N THR A 137 -24.33 3.31 8.45
CA THR A 137 -25.12 2.20 8.99
C THR A 137 -25.97 1.62 7.88
N ASN A 138 -25.76 0.33 7.54
CA ASN A 138 -26.44 -0.33 6.41
C ASN A 138 -26.29 0.43 5.07
N GLY A 139 -25.10 0.96 4.79
CA GLY A 139 -24.80 1.69 3.56
C GLY A 139 -25.35 3.13 3.50
N VAL A 140 -25.96 3.65 4.58
CA VAL A 140 -26.49 5.01 4.66
C VAL A 140 -25.66 5.81 5.68
N PRO A 141 -25.22 7.06 5.36
CA PRO A 141 -24.56 7.92 6.33
C PRO A 141 -25.46 8.12 7.55
N ASN A 142 -24.91 7.88 8.74
CA ASN A 142 -25.66 7.96 10.01
C ASN A 142 -25.47 9.31 10.73
N GLY A 143 -24.72 10.22 10.14
CA GLY A 143 -24.44 11.56 10.68
C GLY A 143 -23.31 11.58 11.73
N SER A 144 -22.65 10.45 11.98
CA SER A 144 -21.46 10.38 12.84
C SER A 144 -20.20 10.43 12.01
N THR A 145 -19.09 10.77 12.65
CA THR A 145 -17.74 10.71 12.08
C THR A 145 -16.99 9.52 12.64
N GLU A 146 -16.30 8.78 11.80
CA GLU A 146 -15.31 7.78 12.16
C GLU A 146 -13.92 8.28 11.77
N TYR A 147 -12.88 7.74 12.39
CA TYR A 147 -11.50 8.13 12.13
C TYR A 147 -10.70 6.91 11.71
N ILE A 148 -10.03 7.03 10.57
CA ILE A 148 -9.09 6.01 10.09
C ILE A 148 -7.67 6.54 10.17
N GLN A 149 -6.71 5.63 10.36
CA GLN A 149 -5.29 5.97 10.37
C GLN A 149 -4.60 5.34 9.19
N MET A 150 -3.88 6.15 8.41
CA MET A 150 -3.12 5.71 7.25
C MET A 150 -1.76 6.37 7.19
N PHE A 151 -0.75 5.62 6.76
CA PHE A 151 0.56 6.17 6.50
C PHE A 151 0.64 6.77 5.10
N ARG A 152 1.41 7.85 4.95
CA ARG A 152 1.80 8.37 3.66
C ARG A 152 2.92 7.50 3.09
N PHE A 153 2.80 7.15 1.82
CA PHE A 153 3.66 6.19 1.14
C PHE A 153 4.25 6.81 -0.12
N ALA A 154 5.57 7.02 -0.09
CA ALA A 154 6.33 7.50 -1.24
C ALA A 154 6.44 6.37 -2.27
N VAL A 155 5.65 6.48 -3.34
CA VAL A 155 5.51 5.45 -4.36
C VAL A 155 6.60 5.58 -5.44
N SER A 156 7.27 4.48 -5.74
CA SER A 156 8.20 4.37 -6.87
C SER A 156 8.58 2.89 -7.12
N PRO A 157 8.10 2.24 -8.16
CA PRO A 157 7.16 2.68 -9.20
C PRO A 157 5.68 2.43 -8.89
N LEU A 158 4.82 2.91 -9.81
CA LEU A 158 3.41 2.53 -9.91
C LEU A 158 3.13 1.99 -11.31
N SER A 159 2.40 0.87 -11.40
CA SER A 159 1.88 0.34 -12.65
C SER A 159 0.43 -0.11 -12.51
N GLU A 160 -0.36 0.06 -13.56
CA GLU A 160 -1.73 -0.44 -13.62
C GLU A 160 -1.73 -1.94 -13.84
N ILE A 161 -2.63 -2.67 -13.16
CA ILE A 161 -2.83 -4.11 -13.32
C ILE A 161 -4.04 -4.32 -14.22
N GLU A 162 -3.80 -4.81 -15.45
CA GLU A 162 -4.86 -5.09 -16.42
C GLU A 162 -5.59 -6.40 -16.11
N ASP A 163 -4.86 -7.46 -15.73
CA ASP A 163 -5.44 -8.75 -15.34
C ASP A 163 -5.41 -8.92 -13.82
N TYR A 164 -6.50 -8.54 -13.19
CA TYR A 164 -6.72 -8.66 -11.76
C TYR A 164 -7.60 -9.88 -11.37
N SER A 165 -7.85 -10.79 -12.28
CA SER A 165 -8.73 -11.96 -12.06
C SER A 165 -8.26 -12.88 -10.93
N SER A 166 -6.98 -12.86 -10.61
CA SER A 166 -6.36 -13.60 -9.51
C SER A 166 -6.31 -12.83 -8.18
N LEU A 167 -6.68 -11.54 -8.18
CA LEU A 167 -6.58 -10.71 -6.99
C LEU A 167 -7.85 -10.80 -6.15
N ALA A 168 -7.72 -11.13 -4.88
CA ALA A 168 -8.85 -11.09 -3.97
C ALA A 168 -9.15 -9.65 -3.57
N TYR A 169 -10.41 -9.26 -3.70
CA TYR A 169 -10.90 -7.95 -3.27
C TYR A 169 -10.79 -7.77 -1.75
N TYR A 170 -11.16 -8.82 -1.02
CA TYR A 170 -11.04 -8.84 0.42
C TYR A 170 -9.74 -9.51 0.87
N VAL A 171 -9.09 -8.91 1.83
CA VAL A 171 -8.00 -9.52 2.59
C VAL A 171 -8.53 -9.97 3.95
N THR A 172 -8.07 -11.12 4.40
CA THR A 172 -8.48 -11.71 5.68
C THR A 172 -7.29 -11.92 6.59
N ASP A 173 -7.54 -12.04 7.89
CA ASP A 173 -6.55 -12.43 8.88
C ASP A 173 -6.13 -13.90 8.72
#